data_c1b61cacb91e50d938d724cf824d1451
#
_entry.id   c1b61cacb91e50d938d724cf824d1451
#
_cell.length_a   1.000
_cell.length_b   1.000
_cell.length_c   1.000
_cell.angle_alpha   90.00
_cell.angle_beta   90.00
_cell.angle_gamma   90.00
#
_symmetry.space_group_name_H-M   'P 1'
#
loop_
_entity.id
_entity.type
_entity.pdbx_description
1 polymer ?
#
loop_
_entity_poly.entity_id
_entity_poly.type
_entity_poly.pdbx_seq_one_letter_code
_entity_poly.pdbx_strand_id
1 'polypeptide(L)'
;PAVFPELADYAGQDLVVTDGTTLLGADDKAGVAEIMDMAASFLLHPERPHGEIRIAFTPDEEIGRGADAFDVERFGADFAYTVDGGALGEIEYENFNAASAVATVRGTGIHPGSAKGRMLNACLVLMEFQGMLPAFQNPAFTEGYEGFYHLDSFRGDVERAVGEYLIRDHDTAEFERKKEFMQECAALLNRKYGEGTVQVEVKDSYYNMKEKILPHMHLVEHARRAMAAVGVEPEIIPVRGGTDGARLSFMGLPCPNLCAGGHNFHGRYEYVPVRSLEKISAILQEIVSGYARYGLEPPAGN
;
A
#
# COMPACT_ATOMS: atom_id res chain seq x y z
N PRO A 1 -6.61 22.71 12.13
CA PRO A 1 -6.70 23.24 10.75
C PRO A 1 -5.36 23.75 10.19
N ALA A 2 -4.47 24.35 11.00
CA ALA A 2 -3.18 24.84 10.47
C ALA A 2 -2.20 23.72 10.11
N VAL A 3 -2.28 22.57 10.77
CA VAL A 3 -1.43 21.40 10.53
C VAL A 3 -2.16 20.36 9.66
N PHE A 4 -3.47 20.24 9.86
CA PHE A 4 -4.35 19.31 9.16
C PHE A 4 -5.50 20.12 8.53
N PRO A 5 -5.29 20.72 7.34
CA PRO A 5 -6.28 21.56 6.68
C PRO A 5 -7.56 20.80 6.30
N GLU A 6 -7.47 19.51 5.99
CA GLU A 6 -8.58 18.62 5.66
C GLU A 6 -9.65 18.51 6.76
N LEU A 7 -9.33 18.82 8.02
CA LEU A 7 -10.32 18.88 9.10
C LEU A 7 -11.41 19.94 8.84
N ALA A 8 -11.16 20.90 7.98
CA ALA A 8 -12.17 21.90 7.62
C ALA A 8 -13.37 21.29 6.87
N ASP A 9 -13.15 20.21 6.11
CA ASP A 9 -14.19 19.52 5.34
C ASP A 9 -15.17 18.77 6.24
N TYR A 10 -14.76 18.49 7.49
CA TYR A 10 -15.55 17.80 8.50
C TYR A 10 -16.14 18.74 9.56
N ALA A 11 -16.11 20.06 9.32
CA ALA A 11 -16.68 21.05 10.26
C ALA A 11 -18.17 20.80 10.50
N GLY A 12 -18.56 20.64 11.78
CA GLY A 12 -19.94 20.34 12.17
C GLY A 12 -20.31 18.85 12.14
N GLN A 13 -19.35 17.96 11.92
CA GLN A 13 -19.53 16.51 12.03
C GLN A 13 -18.90 15.97 13.32
N ASP A 14 -19.44 14.85 13.81
CA ASP A 14 -18.85 14.12 14.92
C ASP A 14 -17.66 13.30 14.44
N LEU A 15 -16.54 13.38 15.17
CA LEU A 15 -15.32 12.64 14.90
C LEU A 15 -15.01 11.69 16.05
N VAL A 16 -14.63 10.46 15.72
CA VAL A 16 -14.02 9.53 16.68
C VAL A 16 -12.52 9.82 16.72
N VAL A 17 -12.01 10.07 17.91
CA VAL A 17 -10.61 10.42 18.19
C VAL A 17 -10.17 9.76 19.50
N THR A 18 -8.85 9.75 19.77
CA THR A 18 -8.31 9.49 21.12
C THR A 18 -7.86 10.79 21.80
N ASP A 19 -7.43 10.69 23.04
CA ASP A 19 -6.78 11.79 23.76
C ASP A 19 -5.32 12.04 23.31
N GLY A 20 -4.83 11.27 22.33
CA GLY A 20 -3.48 11.35 21.78
C GLY A 20 -2.41 10.62 22.59
N THR A 21 -2.79 9.88 23.63
CA THR A 21 -1.85 9.04 24.40
C THR A 21 -1.64 7.66 23.77
N THR A 22 -2.60 7.22 22.94
CA THR A 22 -2.56 5.98 22.15
C THR A 22 -2.97 6.27 20.72
N LEU A 23 -2.66 5.37 19.79
CA LEU A 23 -3.29 5.35 18.47
C LEU A 23 -4.79 5.10 18.61
N LEU A 24 -5.59 5.67 17.74
CA LEU A 24 -6.99 5.30 17.59
C LEU A 24 -7.09 3.89 17.01
N GLY A 25 -6.28 3.59 15.97
CA GLY A 25 -6.37 2.35 15.20
C GLY A 25 -7.70 2.29 14.45
N ALA A 26 -8.14 3.43 13.87
CA ALA A 26 -9.21 3.44 12.89
C ALA A 26 -8.83 2.57 11.69
N ASP A 27 -7.57 2.55 11.36
CA ASP A 27 -6.88 1.60 10.52
C ASP A 27 -6.47 0.37 11.38
N ASP A 28 -7.22 -0.81 11.28
CA ASP A 28 -8.47 -0.89 10.49
C ASP A 28 -9.69 -1.33 11.35
N LYS A 29 -9.84 -0.78 12.55
CA LYS A 29 -11.07 -1.03 13.34
C LYS A 29 -12.32 -0.38 12.73
N ALA A 30 -12.14 0.63 11.86
CA ALA A 30 -13.25 1.25 11.16
C ALA A 30 -13.87 0.24 10.17
N GLY A 31 -13.07 -0.37 9.29
CA GLY A 31 -13.54 -1.39 8.36
C GLY A 31 -14.13 -2.61 9.07
N VAL A 32 -13.54 -3.04 10.20
CA VAL A 32 -14.16 -4.10 11.03
C VAL A 32 -15.55 -3.70 11.50
N ALA A 33 -15.75 -2.47 12.00
CA ALA A 33 -17.04 -2.01 12.46
C ALA A 33 -18.08 -1.92 11.33
N GLU A 34 -17.67 -1.40 10.18
CA GLU A 34 -18.50 -1.25 8.97
C GLU A 34 -18.97 -2.59 8.41
N ILE A 35 -18.07 -3.58 8.32
CA ILE A 35 -18.38 -4.95 7.91
C ILE A 35 -19.36 -5.59 8.89
N MET A 36 -19.16 -5.40 10.19
CA MET A 36 -20.03 -5.98 11.21
C MET A 36 -21.42 -5.31 11.22
N ASP A 37 -21.51 -4.00 10.99
CA ASP A 37 -22.78 -3.29 10.87
C ASP A 37 -23.54 -3.71 9.60
N MET A 38 -22.85 -3.83 8.47
CA MET A 38 -23.41 -4.41 7.24
C MET A 38 -23.99 -5.82 7.51
N ALA A 39 -23.22 -6.70 8.14
CA ALA A 39 -23.67 -8.06 8.47
C ALA A 39 -24.91 -8.06 9.37
N ALA A 40 -24.90 -7.24 10.43
CA ALA A 40 -26.05 -7.09 11.33
C ALA A 40 -27.28 -6.58 10.58
N SER A 41 -27.12 -5.64 9.64
CA SER A 41 -28.21 -5.11 8.82
C SER A 41 -28.89 -6.21 8.00
N PHE A 42 -28.16 -7.11 7.35
CA PHE A 42 -28.75 -8.23 6.59
C PHE A 42 -29.43 -9.26 7.50
N LEU A 43 -28.91 -9.48 8.70
CA LEU A 43 -29.59 -10.37 9.68
C LEU A 43 -30.89 -9.77 10.20
N LEU A 44 -30.97 -8.46 10.40
CA LEU A 44 -32.16 -7.75 10.87
C LEU A 44 -33.19 -7.54 9.75
N HIS A 45 -32.74 -7.50 8.49
CA HIS A 45 -33.58 -7.28 7.32
C HIS A 45 -33.44 -8.41 6.29
N PRO A 46 -33.92 -9.63 6.63
CA PRO A 46 -33.75 -10.80 5.76
C PRO A 46 -34.51 -10.71 4.42
N GLU A 47 -35.37 -9.70 4.26
CA GLU A 47 -36.03 -9.39 2.98
C GLU A 47 -35.13 -8.72 1.96
N ARG A 48 -33.96 -8.19 2.39
CA ARG A 48 -33.01 -7.58 1.48
C ARG A 48 -32.31 -8.64 0.63
N PRO A 49 -32.25 -8.46 -0.70
CA PRO A 49 -31.61 -9.42 -1.57
C PRO A 49 -30.10 -9.46 -1.33
N HIS A 50 -29.56 -10.64 -1.13
CA HIS A 50 -28.12 -10.89 -1.03
C HIS A 50 -27.80 -12.32 -1.45
N GLY A 51 -26.57 -12.53 -1.93
CA GLY A 51 -25.98 -13.85 -2.12
C GLY A 51 -25.38 -14.39 -0.82
N GLU A 52 -24.54 -15.40 -0.93
CA GLU A 52 -23.72 -15.85 0.20
C GLU A 52 -22.68 -14.79 0.55
N ILE A 53 -22.61 -14.39 1.81
CA ILE A 53 -21.66 -13.42 2.34
C ILE A 53 -20.65 -14.16 3.21
N ARG A 54 -19.38 -14.03 2.92
CA ARG A 54 -18.28 -14.57 3.70
C ARG A 54 -17.44 -13.43 4.24
N ILE A 55 -17.18 -13.45 5.54
CA ILE A 55 -16.43 -12.41 6.24
C ILE A 55 -15.19 -13.05 6.87
N ALA A 56 -14.05 -12.38 6.73
CA ALA A 56 -12.82 -12.75 7.38
C ALA A 56 -12.12 -11.52 7.93
N PHE A 57 -11.40 -11.68 9.01
CA PHE A 57 -10.52 -10.69 9.59
C PHE A 57 -9.11 -11.28 9.69
N THR A 58 -8.13 -10.58 9.15
CA THR A 58 -6.74 -11.01 9.10
C THR A 58 -5.93 -10.31 10.20
N PRO A 59 -5.18 -11.02 11.03
CA PRO A 59 -4.20 -10.41 11.93
C PRO A 59 -2.92 -10.08 11.18
N ASP A 60 -2.07 -9.22 11.74
CA ASP A 60 -0.71 -8.91 11.24
C ASP A 60 -0.68 -8.22 9.85
N GLU A 61 -1.76 -7.53 9.44
CA GLU A 61 -1.78 -6.74 8.20
C GLU A 61 -0.68 -5.68 8.21
N GLU A 62 -0.53 -4.91 9.29
CA GLU A 62 0.41 -3.81 9.49
C GLU A 62 1.90 -4.18 9.32
N ILE A 63 2.21 -5.44 9.40
CA ILE A 63 3.54 -5.97 9.11
C ILE A 63 3.60 -6.73 7.77
N GLY A 64 2.56 -6.57 6.92
CA GLY A 64 2.45 -7.16 5.60
C GLY A 64 2.27 -8.68 5.60
N ARG A 65 1.69 -9.26 6.66
CA ARG A 65 1.54 -10.71 6.85
C ARG A 65 0.09 -11.19 6.98
N GLY A 66 -0.87 -10.30 6.82
CA GLY A 66 -2.29 -10.60 7.02
C GLY A 66 -2.79 -11.79 6.20
N ALA A 67 -2.40 -11.87 4.94
CA ALA A 67 -2.80 -12.97 4.05
C ALA A 67 -1.88 -14.20 4.08
N ASP A 68 -0.81 -14.24 4.90
CA ASP A 68 0.19 -15.33 4.88
C ASP A 68 -0.40 -16.73 5.12
N ALA A 69 -1.36 -16.83 6.02
CA ALA A 69 -2.01 -18.08 6.37
C ALA A 69 -3.47 -18.16 5.87
N PHE A 70 -3.89 -17.25 4.99
CA PHE A 70 -5.27 -17.22 4.49
C PHE A 70 -5.50 -18.37 3.53
N ASP A 71 -6.49 -19.19 3.82
CA ASP A 71 -6.89 -20.33 3.00
C ASP A 71 -8.03 -19.89 2.05
N VAL A 72 -7.65 -19.43 0.86
CA VAL A 72 -8.57 -18.94 -0.17
C VAL A 72 -9.55 -20.02 -0.60
N GLU A 73 -9.08 -21.28 -0.74
CA GLU A 73 -9.94 -22.41 -1.16
C GLU A 73 -11.01 -22.70 -0.09
N ARG A 74 -10.62 -22.76 1.18
CA ARG A 74 -11.55 -22.94 2.30
C ARG A 74 -12.48 -21.76 2.49
N PHE A 75 -12.00 -20.55 2.27
CA PHE A 75 -12.82 -19.34 2.29
C PHE A 75 -13.92 -19.42 1.23
N GLY A 76 -13.59 -19.92 0.03
CA GLY A 76 -14.54 -20.35 -1.00
C GLY A 76 -15.40 -19.22 -1.56
N ALA A 77 -14.89 -18.00 -1.62
CA ALA A 77 -15.53 -16.89 -2.33
C ALA A 77 -14.99 -16.77 -3.75
N ASP A 78 -15.81 -16.33 -4.70
CA ASP A 78 -15.40 -16.11 -6.09
C ASP A 78 -14.60 -14.82 -6.25
N PHE A 79 -14.88 -13.82 -5.42
CA PHE A 79 -14.21 -12.54 -5.34
C PHE A 79 -14.44 -11.90 -3.96
N ALA A 80 -13.69 -10.86 -3.64
CA ALA A 80 -13.80 -10.18 -2.35
C ALA A 80 -13.53 -8.67 -2.47
N TYR A 81 -13.68 -7.97 -1.36
CA TYR A 81 -13.18 -6.62 -1.11
C TYR A 81 -12.48 -6.61 0.24
N THR A 82 -11.37 -5.92 0.36
CA THR A 82 -10.87 -5.43 1.64
C THR A 82 -11.52 -4.08 1.94
N VAL A 83 -11.74 -3.75 3.20
CA VAL A 83 -12.28 -2.46 3.67
C VAL A 83 -11.22 -1.87 4.59
N ASP A 84 -10.14 -1.37 4.00
CA ASP A 84 -8.88 -1.02 4.65
C ASP A 84 -8.19 0.16 3.94
N GLY A 85 -8.97 0.93 3.18
CA GLY A 85 -8.48 2.08 2.43
C GLY A 85 -8.63 3.41 3.17
N GLY A 86 -8.38 4.49 2.45
CA GLY A 86 -8.33 5.84 2.99
C GLY A 86 -9.70 6.52 3.14
N ALA A 87 -9.80 7.73 2.62
CA ALA A 87 -10.95 8.60 2.77
C ALA A 87 -12.22 8.07 2.11
N LEU A 88 -13.37 8.50 2.60
CA LEU A 88 -14.68 8.14 2.04
C LEU A 88 -14.77 8.45 0.54
N GLY A 89 -15.06 7.42 -0.26
CA GLY A 89 -15.20 7.50 -1.71
C GLY A 89 -14.05 6.86 -2.48
N GLU A 90 -12.94 6.53 -1.84
CA GLU A 90 -11.79 5.93 -2.48
C GLU A 90 -12.03 4.45 -2.83
N ILE A 91 -11.62 4.08 -4.04
CA ILE A 91 -11.60 2.70 -4.56
C ILE A 91 -10.19 2.45 -5.09
N GLU A 92 -9.57 1.39 -4.61
CA GLU A 92 -8.18 1.08 -4.91
C GLU A 92 -8.09 -0.31 -5.54
N TYR A 93 -7.65 -0.38 -6.78
CA TYR A 93 -7.40 -1.64 -7.48
C TYR A 93 -6.00 -1.70 -8.11
N GLU A 94 -5.18 -0.72 -7.78
CA GLU A 94 -3.76 -0.62 -8.12
C GLU A 94 -2.95 -0.30 -6.86
N ASN A 95 -1.82 -0.96 -6.71
CA ASN A 95 -0.86 -0.72 -5.65
C ASN A 95 0.57 -0.73 -6.20
N PHE A 96 1.56 -0.32 -5.42
CA PHE A 96 2.94 -0.42 -5.85
C PHE A 96 3.37 -1.86 -6.13
N ASN A 97 4.26 -2.05 -7.12
CA ASN A 97 5.26 -3.11 -7.09
C ASN A 97 6.34 -2.72 -6.08
N ALA A 98 6.83 -3.66 -5.32
CA ALA A 98 7.74 -3.39 -4.22
C ALA A 98 8.91 -4.36 -4.16
N ALA A 99 10.10 -3.82 -3.96
CA ALA A 99 11.29 -4.58 -3.61
C ALA A 99 12.07 -3.88 -2.49
N SER A 100 12.84 -4.65 -1.77
CA SER A 100 13.93 -4.18 -0.92
C SER A 100 15.26 -4.40 -1.63
N ALA A 101 16.23 -3.52 -1.40
CA ALA A 101 17.58 -3.72 -1.89
C ALA A 101 18.59 -3.41 -0.79
N VAL A 102 19.68 -4.18 -0.77
CA VAL A 102 20.80 -3.99 0.15
C VAL A 102 22.06 -3.77 -0.66
N ALA A 103 22.61 -2.56 -0.59
CA ALA A 103 23.89 -2.23 -1.18
C ALA A 103 24.99 -2.38 -0.11
N THR A 104 25.87 -3.35 -0.30
CA THR A 104 27.02 -3.57 0.56
C THR A 104 28.29 -3.14 -0.16
N VAL A 105 29.09 -2.31 0.48
CA VAL A 105 30.39 -1.85 -0.01
C VAL A 105 31.50 -2.38 0.88
N ARG A 106 32.56 -2.89 0.27
CA ARG A 106 33.80 -3.32 0.92
C ARG A 106 34.90 -2.32 0.64
N GLY A 107 35.55 -1.84 1.69
CA GLY A 107 36.66 -0.90 1.62
C GLY A 107 37.98 -1.52 2.05
N THR A 108 38.98 -0.66 2.14
CA THR A 108 40.32 -1.04 2.65
C THR A 108 40.77 0.02 3.64
N GLY A 109 40.86 -0.35 4.92
CA GLY A 109 41.34 0.52 5.97
C GLY A 109 42.86 0.57 6.01
N ILE A 110 43.40 1.76 6.31
CA ILE A 110 44.80 1.99 6.61
C ILE A 110 44.90 3.29 7.43
N HIS A 111 46.02 3.49 8.12
CA HIS A 111 46.28 4.72 8.85
C HIS A 111 46.14 5.96 7.94
N PRO A 112 45.28 6.94 8.29
CA PRO A 112 44.96 8.06 7.43
C PRO A 112 46.18 8.84 6.90
N GLY A 113 47.22 8.98 7.72
CA GLY A 113 48.48 9.62 7.33
C GLY A 113 49.26 8.90 6.23
N SER A 114 48.96 7.63 5.94
CA SER A 114 49.61 6.78 4.93
C SER A 114 48.62 6.27 3.87
N ALA A 115 47.46 6.89 3.77
CA ALA A 115 46.31 6.37 3.00
C ALA A 115 46.36 6.66 1.50
N LYS A 116 47.22 7.59 1.04
CA LYS A 116 47.23 8.00 -0.37
C LYS A 116 47.49 6.82 -1.32
N GLY A 117 46.53 6.57 -2.22
CA GLY A 117 46.58 5.48 -3.19
C GLY A 117 46.43 4.07 -2.61
N ARG A 118 46.04 3.94 -1.33
CA ARG A 118 45.95 2.64 -0.60
C ARG A 118 44.65 2.44 0.11
N MET A 119 44.02 3.51 0.61
CA MET A 119 42.74 3.44 1.31
C MET A 119 41.60 3.48 0.28
N LEU A 120 40.61 2.62 0.48
CA LEU A 120 39.30 2.72 -0.13
C LEU A 120 38.26 2.84 1.00
N ASN A 121 37.64 3.99 1.13
CA ASN A 121 36.64 4.25 2.18
C ASN A 121 35.25 3.80 1.72
N ALA A 122 34.73 2.73 2.32
CA ALA A 122 33.44 2.14 1.96
C ALA A 122 32.28 3.12 2.12
N CYS A 123 32.28 3.96 3.16
CA CYS A 123 31.25 4.99 3.32
C CYS A 123 31.20 5.96 2.14
N LEU A 124 32.39 6.44 1.68
CA LEU A 124 32.44 7.37 0.55
C LEU A 124 31.96 6.73 -0.76
N VAL A 125 32.28 5.45 -0.98
CA VAL A 125 31.81 4.72 -2.16
C VAL A 125 30.29 4.50 -2.10
N LEU A 126 29.73 4.21 -0.92
CA LEU A 126 28.28 4.08 -0.76
C LEU A 126 27.55 5.43 -0.95
N MET A 127 28.15 6.53 -0.51
CA MET A 127 27.63 7.87 -0.82
C MET A 127 27.66 8.18 -2.32
N GLU A 128 28.73 7.76 -3.02
CA GLU A 128 28.80 7.87 -4.48
C GLU A 128 27.72 7.03 -5.16
N PHE A 129 27.49 5.79 -4.71
CA PHE A 129 26.39 4.95 -5.17
C PHE A 129 25.04 5.65 -5.00
N GLN A 130 24.75 6.18 -3.80
CA GLN A 130 23.53 6.95 -3.54
C GLN A 130 23.41 8.17 -4.47
N GLY A 131 24.51 8.86 -4.73
CA GLY A 131 24.54 10.02 -5.63
C GLY A 131 24.31 9.72 -7.11
N MET A 132 24.36 8.44 -7.50
CA MET A 132 24.02 7.99 -8.87
C MET A 132 22.51 7.77 -9.04
N LEU A 133 21.78 7.51 -7.95
CA LEU A 133 20.33 7.35 -8.01
C LEU A 133 19.65 8.71 -8.26
N PRO A 134 18.53 8.76 -9.02
CA PRO A 134 17.84 10.00 -9.33
C PRO A 134 17.39 10.73 -8.05
N ALA A 135 17.91 11.93 -7.82
CA ALA A 135 17.75 12.68 -6.57
C ALA A 135 16.27 12.99 -6.21
N PHE A 136 15.42 13.19 -7.22
CA PHE A 136 14.00 13.52 -7.04
C PHE A 136 13.08 12.28 -7.07
N GLN A 137 13.60 11.10 -7.36
CA GLN A 137 12.84 9.86 -7.21
C GLN A 137 12.98 9.30 -5.79
N ASN A 138 12.46 10.03 -4.82
CA ASN A 138 12.39 9.61 -3.42
C ASN A 138 11.04 10.04 -2.80
N PRO A 139 10.62 9.48 -1.67
CA PRO A 139 9.30 9.74 -1.10
C PRO A 139 8.97 11.22 -0.83
N ALA A 140 9.99 12.06 -0.60
CA ALA A 140 9.76 13.49 -0.32
C ALA A 140 9.41 14.31 -1.57
N PHE A 141 9.56 13.73 -2.78
CA PHE A 141 9.36 14.43 -4.06
C PHE A 141 8.44 13.67 -5.02
N THR A 142 7.78 12.61 -4.57
CA THR A 142 6.93 11.79 -5.43
C THR A 142 5.53 11.65 -4.86
N GLU A 143 4.51 11.64 -5.73
CA GLU A 143 3.10 11.50 -5.40
C GLU A 143 2.37 10.63 -6.44
N GLY A 144 1.11 10.28 -6.18
CA GLY A 144 0.27 9.50 -7.09
C GLY A 144 0.97 8.24 -7.59
N TYR A 145 1.10 8.12 -8.90
CA TYR A 145 1.71 6.96 -9.57
C TYR A 145 3.25 6.97 -9.62
N GLU A 146 3.88 8.04 -9.18
CA GLU A 146 5.33 8.19 -9.27
C GLU A 146 6.08 7.24 -8.36
N GLY A 147 6.97 6.44 -8.94
CA GLY A 147 7.82 5.51 -8.21
C GLY A 147 9.05 6.16 -7.59
N PHE A 148 9.72 5.45 -6.67
CA PHE A 148 10.86 5.98 -5.94
C PHE A 148 11.89 4.94 -5.52
N TYR A 149 13.08 5.44 -5.16
CA TYR A 149 14.08 4.78 -4.33
C TYR A 149 14.07 5.45 -2.95
N HIS A 150 13.94 4.70 -1.89
CA HIS A 150 14.04 5.24 -0.53
C HIS A 150 15.24 4.61 0.18
N LEU A 151 16.23 5.42 0.52
CA LEU A 151 17.31 5.00 1.42
C LEU A 151 16.73 4.98 2.84
N ASP A 152 16.44 3.79 3.34
CA ASP A 152 15.84 3.56 4.65
C ASP A 152 16.87 3.59 5.77
N SER A 153 18.00 2.95 5.57
CA SER A 153 19.10 2.97 6.52
C SER A 153 20.47 3.07 5.87
N PHE A 154 21.40 3.71 6.56
CA PHE A 154 22.81 3.81 6.19
C PHE A 154 23.67 3.55 7.42
N ARG A 155 24.60 2.61 7.33
CA ARG A 155 25.57 2.33 8.38
C ARG A 155 26.92 1.89 7.82
N GLY A 156 28.00 2.23 8.48
CA GLY A 156 29.30 1.74 8.05
C GLY A 156 30.49 2.51 8.60
N ASP A 157 31.65 2.05 8.17
CA ASP A 157 32.97 2.63 8.43
C ASP A 157 33.85 2.58 7.18
N VAL A 158 35.18 2.70 7.33
CA VAL A 158 36.13 2.68 6.22
C VAL A 158 36.16 1.31 5.53
N GLU A 159 35.96 0.21 6.24
CA GLU A 159 36.14 -1.13 5.70
C GLU A 159 34.85 -1.75 5.17
N ARG A 160 33.69 -1.32 5.72
CA ARG A 160 32.40 -1.80 5.27
C ARG A 160 31.30 -0.77 5.46
N ALA A 161 30.49 -0.57 4.42
CA ALA A 161 29.26 0.23 4.51
C ALA A 161 28.07 -0.52 3.91
N VAL A 162 26.90 -0.28 4.46
CA VAL A 162 25.64 -0.91 4.04
C VAL A 162 24.56 0.15 3.94
N GLY A 163 23.87 0.19 2.81
CA GLY A 163 22.66 0.97 2.60
C GLY A 163 21.49 0.03 2.34
N GLU A 164 20.38 0.22 3.05
CA GLU A 164 19.14 -0.51 2.85
C GLU A 164 18.13 0.40 2.13
N TYR A 165 17.50 -0.14 1.11
CA TYR A 165 16.64 0.62 0.21
C TYR A 165 15.28 -0.05 0.03
N LEU A 166 14.25 0.78 -0.16
CA LEU A 166 12.97 0.36 -0.70
C LEU A 166 12.84 0.88 -2.13
N ILE A 167 12.38 0.03 -3.03
CA ILE A 167 12.09 0.36 -4.42
C ILE A 167 10.59 0.21 -4.63
N ARG A 168 9.95 1.22 -5.21
CA ARG A 168 8.51 1.24 -5.48
C ARG A 168 8.22 1.81 -6.86
N ASP A 169 7.31 1.20 -7.58
CA ASP A 169 6.71 1.74 -8.79
C ASP A 169 5.37 1.06 -9.09
N HIS A 170 4.39 1.80 -9.61
CA HIS A 170 3.14 1.20 -10.07
C HIS A 170 3.30 0.49 -11.43
N ASP A 171 4.14 1.06 -12.31
CA ASP A 171 4.45 0.44 -13.59
C ASP A 171 5.48 -0.67 -13.44
N THR A 172 5.15 -1.87 -13.91
CA THR A 172 6.01 -3.04 -13.78
C THR A 172 7.33 -2.88 -14.56
N ALA A 173 7.30 -2.25 -15.75
CA ALA A 173 8.51 -2.06 -16.55
C ALA A 173 9.45 -1.04 -15.89
N GLU A 174 8.89 0.06 -15.34
CA GLU A 174 9.65 1.04 -14.57
C GLU A 174 10.22 0.45 -13.28
N PHE A 175 9.46 -0.41 -12.61
CA PHE A 175 9.91 -1.13 -11.42
C PHE A 175 11.12 -2.03 -11.73
N GLU A 176 11.04 -2.84 -12.79
CA GLU A 176 12.16 -3.68 -13.21
C GLU A 176 13.38 -2.82 -13.60
N ARG A 177 13.16 -1.73 -14.36
CA ARG A 177 14.23 -0.81 -14.74
C ARG A 177 14.91 -0.16 -13.53
N LYS A 178 14.15 0.16 -12.47
CA LYS A 178 14.71 0.67 -11.23
C LYS A 178 15.64 -0.33 -10.55
N LYS A 179 15.27 -1.60 -10.52
CA LYS A 179 16.11 -2.67 -9.97
C LYS A 179 17.39 -2.86 -10.78
N GLU A 180 17.26 -2.91 -12.11
CA GLU A 180 18.36 -3.02 -13.04
C GLU A 180 19.33 -1.84 -12.91
N PHE A 181 18.82 -0.62 -12.80
CA PHE A 181 19.66 0.58 -12.66
C PHE A 181 20.53 0.55 -11.40
N MET A 182 20.05 0.03 -10.27
CA MET A 182 20.88 -0.17 -9.08
C MET A 182 22.03 -1.16 -9.34
N GLN A 183 21.78 -2.22 -10.11
CA GLN A 183 22.83 -3.18 -10.52
C GLN A 183 23.86 -2.53 -11.45
N GLU A 184 23.41 -1.70 -12.38
CA GLU A 184 24.30 -0.96 -13.29
C GLU A 184 25.18 0.03 -12.54
N CYS A 185 24.65 0.73 -11.53
CA CYS A 185 25.40 1.60 -10.64
C CYS A 185 26.51 0.82 -9.91
N ALA A 186 26.17 -0.34 -9.36
CA ALA A 186 27.15 -1.21 -8.70
C ALA A 186 28.23 -1.69 -9.67
N ALA A 187 27.85 -2.11 -10.88
CA ALA A 187 28.80 -2.54 -11.91
C ALA A 187 29.74 -1.40 -12.33
N LEU A 188 29.24 -0.16 -12.44
CA LEU A 188 30.07 1.00 -12.75
C LEU A 188 31.12 1.27 -11.64
N LEU A 189 30.68 1.21 -10.38
CA LEU A 189 31.58 1.40 -9.24
C LEU A 189 32.61 0.27 -9.11
N ASN A 190 32.23 -0.97 -9.43
CA ASN A 190 33.15 -2.10 -9.49
C ASN A 190 34.22 -1.92 -10.58
N ARG A 191 33.85 -1.40 -11.76
CA ARG A 191 34.84 -1.02 -12.77
C ARG A 191 35.81 0.07 -12.29
N LYS A 192 35.32 1.02 -11.47
CA LYS A 192 36.14 2.13 -10.94
C LYS A 192 37.05 1.70 -9.80
N TYR A 193 36.57 0.92 -8.88
CA TYR A 193 37.24 0.62 -7.59
C TYR A 193 37.76 -0.81 -7.46
N GLY A 194 37.41 -1.68 -8.38
CA GLY A 194 37.78 -3.10 -8.37
C GLY A 194 36.57 -4.00 -8.18
N GLU A 195 36.61 -5.18 -8.80
CA GLU A 195 35.52 -6.15 -8.76
C GLU A 195 35.20 -6.58 -7.33
N GLY A 196 33.90 -6.69 -7.00
CA GLY A 196 33.42 -7.08 -5.68
C GLY A 196 33.44 -5.97 -4.61
N THR A 197 33.82 -4.72 -5.00
CA THR A 197 33.76 -3.58 -4.08
C THR A 197 32.32 -3.24 -3.69
N VAL A 198 31.38 -3.25 -4.65
CA VAL A 198 29.96 -2.96 -4.44
C VAL A 198 29.14 -4.18 -4.84
N GLN A 199 28.30 -4.63 -3.93
CA GLN A 199 27.34 -5.69 -4.16
C GLN A 199 25.94 -5.20 -3.82
N VAL A 200 24.99 -5.40 -4.74
CA VAL A 200 23.58 -5.07 -4.54
C VAL A 200 22.75 -6.36 -4.58
N GLU A 201 22.02 -6.61 -3.53
CA GLU A 201 21.06 -7.70 -3.43
C GLU A 201 19.65 -7.11 -3.46
N VAL A 202 18.82 -7.56 -4.39
CA VAL A 202 17.44 -7.10 -4.55
C VAL A 202 16.50 -8.26 -4.26
N LYS A 203 15.44 -8.00 -3.49
CA LYS A 203 14.40 -8.99 -3.17
C LYS A 203 13.03 -8.37 -3.37
N ASP A 204 12.25 -8.94 -4.26
CA ASP A 204 10.86 -8.55 -4.48
C ASP A 204 10.00 -8.89 -3.25
N SER A 205 9.05 -8.02 -2.93
CA SER A 205 8.17 -8.14 -1.77
C SER A 205 6.74 -8.43 -2.18
N TYR A 206 6.18 -7.60 -3.06
CA TYR A 206 4.82 -7.76 -3.61
C TYR A 206 4.70 -7.04 -4.95
N TYR A 207 3.60 -7.31 -5.67
CA TYR A 207 3.35 -6.75 -6.99
C TYR A 207 2.00 -6.03 -7.05
N ASN A 208 1.84 -5.16 -8.06
CA ASN A 208 0.61 -4.45 -8.34
C ASN A 208 -0.51 -5.43 -8.71
N MET A 209 -1.63 -5.36 -7.99
CA MET A 209 -2.79 -6.22 -8.22
C MET A 209 -3.60 -5.88 -9.48
N LYS A 210 -3.32 -4.75 -10.13
CA LYS A 210 -4.07 -4.26 -11.30
C LYS A 210 -4.41 -5.36 -12.31
N GLU A 211 -3.40 -6.11 -12.77
CA GLU A 211 -3.59 -7.16 -13.77
C GLU A 211 -4.48 -8.31 -13.29
N LYS A 212 -4.58 -8.51 -11.97
CA LYS A 212 -5.47 -9.50 -11.35
C LYS A 212 -6.91 -8.99 -11.27
N ILE A 213 -7.09 -7.67 -11.15
CA ILE A 213 -8.42 -7.04 -11.06
C ILE A 213 -9.00 -6.72 -12.44
N LEU A 214 -8.19 -6.40 -13.45
CA LEU A 214 -8.68 -6.06 -14.80
C LEU A 214 -9.68 -7.08 -15.39
N PRO A 215 -9.52 -8.42 -15.25
CA PRO A 215 -10.54 -9.37 -15.70
C PRO A 215 -11.84 -9.33 -14.89
N HIS A 216 -11.85 -8.64 -13.76
CA HIS A 216 -12.93 -8.57 -12.79
C HIS A 216 -13.38 -7.13 -12.51
N MET A 217 -13.38 -6.26 -13.52
CA MET A 217 -13.74 -4.84 -13.37
C MET A 217 -15.16 -4.62 -12.88
N HIS A 218 -16.03 -5.63 -12.90
CA HIS A 218 -17.33 -5.57 -12.24
C HIS A 218 -17.22 -5.21 -10.76
N LEU A 219 -16.10 -5.59 -10.07
CA LEU A 219 -15.84 -5.22 -8.68
C LEU A 219 -15.77 -3.69 -8.53
N VAL A 220 -14.96 -3.05 -9.34
CA VAL A 220 -14.82 -1.59 -9.32
C VAL A 220 -16.14 -0.90 -9.70
N GLU A 221 -16.84 -1.43 -10.70
CA GLU A 221 -18.10 -0.83 -11.16
C GLU A 221 -19.24 -0.98 -10.14
N HIS A 222 -19.35 -2.12 -9.46
CA HIS A 222 -20.33 -2.28 -8.36
C HIS A 222 -20.02 -1.34 -7.19
N ALA A 223 -18.75 -1.18 -6.83
CA ALA A 223 -18.34 -0.24 -5.78
C ALA A 223 -18.70 1.21 -6.15
N ARG A 224 -18.35 1.65 -7.37
CA ARG A 224 -18.71 3.00 -7.87
C ARG A 224 -20.20 3.27 -7.81
N ARG A 225 -21.01 2.30 -8.22
CA ARG A 225 -22.49 2.44 -8.20
C ARG A 225 -23.04 2.48 -6.78
N ALA A 226 -22.52 1.63 -5.90
CA ALA A 226 -22.94 1.63 -4.51
C ALA A 226 -22.62 2.97 -3.84
N MET A 227 -21.44 3.54 -4.09
CA MET A 227 -21.07 4.86 -3.60
C MET A 227 -22.02 5.94 -4.13
N ALA A 228 -22.26 5.98 -5.43
CA ALA A 228 -23.19 6.93 -6.05
C ALA A 228 -24.62 6.78 -5.50
N ALA A 229 -25.10 5.55 -5.26
CA ALA A 229 -26.43 5.29 -4.70
C ALA A 229 -26.64 5.86 -3.30
N VAL A 230 -25.58 5.95 -2.49
CA VAL A 230 -25.62 6.55 -1.16
C VAL A 230 -25.18 8.02 -1.14
N GLY A 231 -24.98 8.62 -2.31
CA GLY A 231 -24.59 10.02 -2.45
C GLY A 231 -23.15 10.30 -2.06
N VAL A 232 -22.24 9.37 -2.38
CA VAL A 232 -20.78 9.49 -2.25
C VAL A 232 -20.19 9.49 -3.65
N GLU A 233 -19.31 10.46 -3.94
CA GLU A 233 -18.60 10.52 -5.22
C GLU A 233 -17.46 9.48 -5.19
N PRO A 234 -17.42 8.53 -6.14
CA PRO A 234 -16.36 7.54 -6.19
C PRO A 234 -15.08 8.13 -6.80
N GLU A 235 -13.96 7.91 -6.15
CA GLU A 235 -12.64 8.28 -6.62
C GLU A 235 -11.73 7.04 -6.72
N ILE A 236 -11.14 6.81 -7.90
CA ILE A 236 -10.17 5.73 -8.08
C ILE A 236 -8.78 6.29 -7.84
N ILE A 237 -8.11 5.77 -6.82
CA ILE A 237 -6.76 6.16 -6.45
C ILE A 237 -5.80 4.96 -6.42
N PRO A 238 -4.50 5.17 -6.67
CA PRO A 238 -3.50 4.12 -6.49
C PRO A 238 -3.01 4.08 -5.04
N VAL A 239 -2.89 2.87 -4.48
CA VAL A 239 -2.24 2.67 -3.17
C VAL A 239 -0.74 2.83 -3.29
N ARG A 240 -0.14 3.69 -2.49
CA ARG A 240 1.32 3.87 -2.43
C ARG A 240 1.99 2.92 -1.43
N GLY A 241 1.44 1.74 -1.26
CA GLY A 241 1.90 0.66 -0.38
C GLY A 241 1.49 -0.70 -0.90
N GLY A 242 1.42 -1.67 -0.02
CA GLY A 242 0.80 -2.97 -0.24
C GLY A 242 -0.52 -3.05 0.51
N THR A 243 -1.35 -4.03 0.19
CA THR A 243 -2.59 -4.37 0.91
C THR A 243 -2.77 -5.88 0.95
N ASP A 244 -3.53 -6.38 1.90
CA ASP A 244 -3.93 -7.79 1.91
C ASP A 244 -4.73 -8.15 0.65
N GLY A 245 -5.54 -7.21 0.13
CA GLY A 245 -6.26 -7.38 -1.14
C GLY A 245 -5.35 -7.69 -2.33
N ALA A 246 -4.18 -7.05 -2.40
CA ALA A 246 -3.19 -7.36 -3.43
C ALA A 246 -2.68 -8.80 -3.31
N ARG A 247 -2.32 -9.25 -2.10
CA ARG A 247 -1.87 -10.62 -1.87
C ARG A 247 -2.95 -11.65 -2.18
N LEU A 248 -4.17 -11.43 -1.70
CA LEU A 248 -5.33 -12.29 -1.98
C LEU A 248 -5.60 -12.39 -3.49
N SER A 249 -5.46 -11.29 -4.24
CA SER A 249 -5.61 -11.27 -5.69
C SER A 249 -4.58 -12.16 -6.39
N PHE A 250 -3.32 -12.18 -5.92
CA PHE A 250 -2.29 -13.09 -6.42
C PHE A 250 -2.50 -14.54 -5.98
N MET A 251 -3.23 -14.78 -4.89
CA MET A 251 -3.62 -16.13 -4.45
C MET A 251 -4.87 -16.68 -5.17
N GLY A 252 -5.43 -15.90 -6.11
CA GLY A 252 -6.57 -16.32 -6.93
C GLY A 252 -7.93 -15.81 -6.44
N LEU A 253 -7.97 -14.92 -5.46
CA LEU A 253 -9.18 -14.25 -4.99
C LEU A 253 -9.12 -12.76 -5.38
N PRO A 254 -9.69 -12.32 -6.52
CA PRO A 254 -9.70 -10.91 -6.92
C PRO A 254 -10.31 -10.04 -5.82
N CYS A 255 -9.53 -9.09 -5.29
CA CYS A 255 -9.88 -8.37 -4.09
C CYS A 255 -9.37 -6.92 -4.12
N PRO A 256 -10.11 -5.96 -4.76
CA PRO A 256 -9.79 -4.54 -4.65
C PRO A 256 -10.08 -4.04 -3.23
N ASN A 257 -9.48 -2.90 -2.89
CA ASN A 257 -9.63 -2.27 -1.60
C ASN A 257 -10.66 -1.14 -1.65
N LEU A 258 -11.46 -1.01 -0.61
CA LEU A 258 -12.43 0.06 -0.39
C LEU A 258 -11.99 0.91 0.80
N CYS A 259 -12.40 2.17 0.79
CA CYS A 259 -12.18 3.11 1.87
C CYS A 259 -12.72 2.60 3.22
N ALA A 260 -12.02 2.91 4.30
CA ALA A 260 -12.47 2.77 5.69
C ALA A 260 -12.78 4.14 6.34
N GLY A 261 -12.66 5.24 5.61
CA GLY A 261 -13.09 6.58 5.98
C GLY A 261 -12.26 7.26 7.05
N GLY A 262 -11.12 6.69 7.45
CA GLY A 262 -10.22 7.26 8.43
C GLY A 262 -9.20 8.21 7.82
N HIS A 263 -8.50 8.93 8.69
CA HIS A 263 -7.48 9.90 8.33
C HIS A 263 -6.31 9.91 9.32
N ASN A 264 -5.14 10.35 8.86
CA ASN A 264 -3.91 10.49 9.67
C ASN A 264 -3.49 9.18 10.34
N PHE A 265 -3.62 8.08 9.60
CA PHE A 265 -3.26 6.74 10.03
C PHE A 265 -1.85 6.67 10.61
N HIS A 266 -1.59 5.68 11.46
CA HIS A 266 -0.31 5.44 12.13
C HIS A 266 0.19 6.62 12.98
N GLY A 267 -0.69 7.59 13.29
CA GLY A 267 -0.35 8.79 14.04
C GLY A 267 -1.30 9.07 15.23
N ARG A 268 -0.81 9.84 16.21
CA ARG A 268 -1.61 10.27 17.38
C ARG A 268 -2.78 11.19 17.04
N TYR A 269 -2.83 11.69 15.81
CA TYR A 269 -3.88 12.59 15.30
C TYR A 269 -4.84 11.88 14.37
N GLU A 270 -4.84 10.56 14.40
CA GLU A 270 -5.77 9.70 13.67
C GLU A 270 -7.21 9.99 14.10
N TYR A 271 -8.11 10.04 13.12
CA TYR A 271 -9.54 10.25 13.36
C TYR A 271 -10.37 9.58 12.27
N VAL A 272 -11.63 9.31 12.61
CA VAL A 272 -12.63 8.87 11.63
C VAL A 272 -13.95 9.64 11.85
N PRO A 273 -14.53 10.26 10.80
CA PRO A 273 -15.85 10.89 10.90
C PRO A 273 -16.92 9.81 11.06
N VAL A 274 -17.84 9.99 12.03
CA VAL A 274 -18.95 9.06 12.26
C VAL A 274 -19.79 8.87 11.00
N ARG A 275 -20.02 9.96 10.26
CA ARG A 275 -20.75 9.92 8.99
C ARG A 275 -20.05 9.07 7.93
N SER A 276 -18.72 9.00 7.93
CA SER A 276 -17.98 8.13 7.01
C SER A 276 -18.25 6.66 7.32
N LEU A 277 -18.21 6.26 8.59
CA LEU A 277 -18.57 4.89 9.02
C LEU A 277 -19.98 4.49 8.56
N GLU A 278 -20.97 5.37 8.81
CA GLU A 278 -22.36 5.15 8.39
C GLU A 278 -22.49 4.99 6.86
N LYS A 279 -21.80 5.83 6.10
CA LYS A 279 -21.81 5.81 4.65
C LYS A 279 -21.15 4.55 4.09
N ILE A 280 -20.02 4.13 4.64
CA ILE A 280 -19.30 2.96 4.16
C ILE A 280 -20.09 1.69 4.47
N SER A 281 -20.68 1.56 5.67
CA SER A 281 -21.61 0.46 5.94
C SER A 281 -22.74 0.41 4.92
N ALA A 282 -23.34 1.56 4.55
CA ALA A 282 -24.37 1.62 3.52
C ALA A 282 -23.84 1.25 2.12
N ILE A 283 -22.61 1.65 1.77
CA ILE A 283 -21.94 1.26 0.52
C ILE A 283 -21.79 -0.26 0.45
N LEU A 284 -21.30 -0.90 1.52
CA LEU A 284 -21.15 -2.35 1.58
C LEU A 284 -22.49 -3.07 1.40
N GLN A 285 -23.57 -2.57 2.03
CA GLN A 285 -24.92 -3.10 1.85
C GLN A 285 -25.41 -2.97 0.40
N GLU A 286 -25.15 -1.85 -0.27
CA GLU A 286 -25.51 -1.65 -1.67
C GLU A 286 -24.67 -2.49 -2.63
N ILE A 287 -23.38 -2.73 -2.35
CA ILE A 287 -22.54 -3.68 -3.12
C ILE A 287 -23.16 -5.07 -3.06
N VAL A 288 -23.41 -5.59 -1.86
CA VAL A 288 -23.99 -6.94 -1.65
C VAL A 288 -25.34 -7.09 -2.33
N SER A 289 -26.25 -6.14 -2.11
CA SER A 289 -27.55 -6.14 -2.75
C SER A 289 -27.48 -5.92 -4.26
N GLY A 290 -26.49 -5.17 -4.73
CA GLY A 290 -26.22 -4.94 -6.15
C GLY A 290 -25.89 -6.24 -6.89
N TYR A 291 -25.02 -7.06 -6.33
CA TYR A 291 -24.71 -8.38 -6.90
C TYR A 291 -25.93 -9.29 -6.97
N ALA A 292 -26.77 -9.31 -5.95
CA ALA A 292 -28.01 -10.09 -5.96
C ALA A 292 -29.02 -9.61 -7.00
N ARG A 293 -29.03 -8.30 -7.32
CA ARG A 293 -29.97 -7.71 -8.30
C ARG A 293 -29.46 -7.81 -9.75
N TYR A 294 -28.16 -7.66 -9.98
CA TYR A 294 -27.60 -7.43 -11.32
C TYR A 294 -26.57 -8.50 -11.72
N GLY A 295 -26.18 -9.42 -10.84
CA GLY A 295 -25.10 -10.37 -11.09
C GLY A 295 -23.76 -9.67 -11.29
N LEU A 296 -22.89 -10.24 -12.14
CA LEU A 296 -21.57 -9.69 -12.42
C LEU A 296 -21.60 -8.50 -13.39
N GLU A 297 -22.67 -8.39 -14.20
CA GLU A 297 -22.83 -7.30 -15.18
C GLU A 297 -23.84 -6.27 -14.67
N PRO A 298 -23.41 -5.23 -13.97
CA PRO A 298 -24.32 -4.17 -13.61
C PRO A 298 -24.84 -3.46 -14.87
N PRO A 299 -26.12 -3.01 -14.90
CA PRO A 299 -26.66 -2.31 -16.07
C PRO A 299 -25.82 -1.07 -16.38
N ALA A 300 -25.64 -0.76 -17.65
CA ALA A 300 -24.90 0.44 -18.08
C ALA A 300 -25.46 1.68 -17.37
N GLY A 301 -24.58 2.47 -16.75
CA GLY A 301 -24.96 3.72 -16.08
C GLY A 301 -25.62 4.69 -17.06
N ASN A 302 -26.68 5.35 -16.62
CA ASN A 302 -27.27 6.49 -17.36
C ASN A 302 -26.37 7.70 -17.24
#